data_66a30c7b979dddb28f4de543ad4b075d
#
_entry.id   66a30c7b979dddb28f4de543ad4b075d
#
_cell.length_a   1.000
_cell.length_b   1.000
_cell.length_c   1.000
_cell.angle_alpha   90.00
_cell.angle_beta   90.00
_cell.angle_gamma   90.00
#
_symmetry.space_group_name_H-M   'P 1'
#
loop_
_entity.id
_entity.type
_entity.pdbx_description
1 polymer ?
#
loop_
_entity_poly.entity_id
_entity_poly.type
_entity_poly.pdbx_seq_one_letter_code
_entity_poly.pdbx_strand_id
1 'polypeptide(L)'
;MSVRGAGSAHWSDREVDETAFKDARLGRRFGDLLRQLGDAMGNSIPFACQDWANTKAAYRFFSNAKVEEGHILSGHFAATRTRYDACDGPVLLLQDTTEFTYQRRSPHAVGFTKSVNSGRDKEGRLRHHTLCGILMHSSLAVTAEGLPLGLSAVKFWNRDKFKGTAALKRKINPTRVPIEKKESVRWLDNLRQSIERLERPGRCIHVGDRESDIYELYCLTQELGTHFVVRTCVDRLAGDGEHTISAEMTTAETAGQHAVEVRDEAGEVVDVLLDVRFKRIRVLPPIGKQKRYPALDLTVIHAVEPTAPKGRKRIEWKLLTDLPVETCGEAVEKIKWYAMRWKIEVFHKILKSGCRVEDAKLRTADRLANLVSVFCIISWRVLWLTMLSRTSPDAPPTIALTDKEIVLLDCLVGDAGNRKTQSGTLVFYLTKLARLGGYLARASDPPPGNTVVWRGLTRLTDIALGAELTAANYVGN
;
A
#
# COMPACT_ATOMS: atom_id res chain seq x y z
N MET A 1 -19.15 2.09 38.66
CA MET A 1 -19.63 2.71 37.41
C MET A 1 -18.72 3.91 37.13
N SER A 2 -17.68 3.71 36.32
CA SER A 2 -16.76 4.80 35.94
C SER A 2 -17.38 5.57 34.79
N VAL A 3 -17.69 6.83 35.01
CA VAL A 3 -18.11 7.78 33.97
C VAL A 3 -16.92 8.00 33.03
N ARG A 4 -16.95 7.37 31.85
CA ARG A 4 -16.05 7.73 30.74
C ARG A 4 -16.44 9.14 30.32
N GLY A 5 -15.61 10.14 30.66
CA GLY A 5 -15.75 11.49 30.16
C GLY A 5 -15.79 11.48 28.63
N ALA A 6 -16.58 12.37 28.04
CA ALA A 6 -16.68 12.62 26.60
C ALA A 6 -15.36 13.21 26.07
N GLY A 7 -14.29 12.39 26.06
CA GLY A 7 -13.05 12.66 25.36
C GLY A 7 -13.24 12.35 23.87
N SER A 8 -12.64 13.14 22.98
CA SER A 8 -12.66 12.88 21.54
C SER A 8 -12.27 11.43 21.25
N ALA A 9 -13.08 10.74 20.45
CA ALA A 9 -12.88 9.32 20.12
C ALA A 9 -11.46 9.11 19.53
N HIS A 10 -10.78 8.07 20.01
CA HIS A 10 -9.45 7.72 19.48
C HIS A 10 -9.57 7.34 17.98
N TRP A 11 -8.55 7.69 17.17
CA TRP A 11 -8.59 7.44 15.72
C TRP A 11 -8.89 5.97 15.37
N SER A 12 -8.39 5.03 16.18
CA SER A 12 -8.57 3.59 15.96
C SER A 12 -10.02 3.13 16.10
N ASP A 13 -10.85 3.86 16.84
CA ASP A 13 -12.25 3.47 17.09
C ASP A 13 -13.08 3.44 15.79
N ARG A 14 -12.66 4.22 14.78
CA ARG A 14 -13.29 4.24 13.45
C ARG A 14 -12.82 3.09 12.55
N GLU A 15 -11.74 2.42 12.91
CA GLU A 15 -11.13 1.33 12.13
C GLU A 15 -11.47 -0.06 12.71
N VAL A 16 -12.27 -0.12 13.79
CA VAL A 16 -12.65 -1.35 14.48
C VAL A 16 -14.13 -1.64 14.25
N ASP A 17 -14.40 -2.87 13.84
CA ASP A 17 -15.73 -3.47 13.84
C ASP A 17 -15.75 -4.62 14.85
N GLU A 18 -16.25 -4.34 16.08
CA GLU A 18 -16.34 -5.37 17.11
C GLU A 18 -17.32 -6.49 16.73
N THR A 19 -18.31 -6.21 15.88
CA THR A 19 -19.35 -7.16 15.47
C THR A 19 -18.85 -8.20 14.47
N ALA A 20 -17.73 -7.94 13.80
CA ALA A 20 -17.08 -8.91 12.92
C ALA A 20 -16.62 -10.18 13.66
N PHE A 21 -16.44 -10.08 14.98
CA PHE A 21 -16.04 -11.21 15.82
C PHE A 21 -17.26 -11.91 16.43
N LYS A 22 -17.35 -13.24 16.27
CA LYS A 22 -18.43 -14.04 16.87
C LYS A 22 -18.50 -13.96 18.40
N ASP A 23 -17.39 -13.58 19.05
CA ASP A 23 -17.28 -13.36 20.50
C ASP A 23 -16.95 -11.88 20.75
N ALA A 24 -17.89 -11.15 21.36
CA ALA A 24 -17.73 -9.72 21.65
C ALA A 24 -16.49 -9.39 22.50
N ARG A 25 -15.96 -10.37 23.28
CA ARG A 25 -14.70 -10.19 24.01
C ARG A 25 -13.50 -10.11 23.08
N LEU A 26 -13.54 -10.80 21.92
CA LEU A 26 -12.49 -10.71 20.91
C LEU A 26 -12.54 -9.37 20.19
N GLY A 27 -13.72 -8.84 19.88
CA GLY A 27 -13.88 -7.52 19.28
C GLY A 27 -13.31 -6.41 20.17
N ARG A 28 -13.73 -6.37 21.44
CA ARG A 28 -13.19 -5.42 22.44
C ARG A 28 -11.67 -5.56 22.59
N ARG A 29 -11.18 -6.82 22.66
CA ARG A 29 -9.74 -7.07 22.75
C ARG A 29 -8.98 -6.59 21.51
N PHE A 30 -9.57 -6.71 20.33
CA PHE A 30 -8.98 -6.16 19.10
C PHE A 30 -8.87 -4.63 19.17
N GLY A 31 -9.91 -3.93 19.62
CA GLY A 31 -9.87 -2.47 19.81
C GLY A 31 -8.73 -2.04 20.74
N ASP A 32 -8.59 -2.72 21.91
CA ASP A 32 -7.48 -2.46 22.83
C ASP A 32 -6.12 -2.70 22.19
N LEU A 33 -5.97 -3.81 21.44
CA LEU A 33 -4.71 -4.15 20.77
C LEU A 33 -4.34 -3.16 19.66
N LEU A 34 -5.31 -2.74 18.85
CA LEU A 34 -5.05 -1.76 17.78
C LEU A 34 -4.57 -0.44 18.38
N ARG A 35 -5.18 0.00 19.51
CA ARG A 35 -4.75 1.19 20.24
C ARG A 35 -3.33 1.00 20.79
N GLN A 36 -3.09 -0.04 21.58
CA GLN A 36 -1.80 -0.30 22.20
C GLN A 36 -0.65 -0.41 21.18
N LEU A 37 -0.86 -1.14 20.07
CA LEU A 37 0.16 -1.31 19.04
C LEU A 37 0.32 -0.04 18.18
N GLY A 38 -0.73 0.74 17.99
CA GLY A 38 -0.70 2.03 17.29
C GLY A 38 0.08 3.07 18.07
N ASP A 39 -0.14 3.13 19.36
CA ASP A 39 0.52 4.06 20.29
C ASP A 39 2.02 3.72 20.47
N ALA A 40 2.36 2.44 20.39
CA ALA A 40 3.73 1.95 20.53
C ALA A 40 4.31 1.42 19.21
N MET A 41 4.03 2.07 18.10
CA MET A 41 4.45 1.65 16.76
C MET A 41 5.96 1.37 16.68
N GLY A 42 6.31 0.22 16.10
CA GLY A 42 7.70 -0.22 15.93
C GLY A 42 8.30 -0.91 17.16
N ASN A 43 7.55 -1.02 18.24
CA ASN A 43 7.95 -1.74 19.44
C ASN A 43 7.41 -3.18 19.48
N SER A 44 7.92 -4.00 20.38
CA SER A 44 7.47 -5.38 20.57
C SER A 44 6.08 -5.43 21.22
N ILE A 45 5.34 -6.54 21.02
CA ILE A 45 4.04 -6.75 21.68
C ILE A 45 4.13 -6.59 23.20
N PRO A 46 5.13 -7.14 23.92
CA PRO A 46 5.26 -6.92 25.37
C PRO A 46 5.44 -5.44 25.74
N PHE A 47 6.20 -4.68 24.97
CA PHE A 47 6.38 -3.26 25.21
C PHE A 47 5.07 -2.50 25.00
N ALA A 48 4.34 -2.77 23.92
CA ALA A 48 3.08 -2.10 23.60
C ALA A 48 1.97 -2.43 24.62
N CYS A 49 1.94 -3.65 25.14
CA CYS A 49 0.96 -4.10 26.14
C CYS A 49 1.33 -3.72 27.57
N GLN A 50 2.58 -3.34 27.84
CA GLN A 50 3.15 -2.86 29.12
C GLN A 50 3.12 -3.85 30.29
N ASP A 51 2.07 -4.69 30.44
CA ASP A 51 1.94 -5.66 31.52
C ASP A 51 1.81 -7.11 31.03
N TRP A 52 2.00 -8.06 31.94
CA TRP A 52 1.93 -9.49 31.66
C TRP A 52 0.54 -9.95 31.22
N ALA A 53 -0.53 -9.45 31.83
CA ALA A 53 -1.89 -9.90 31.53
C ALA A 53 -2.29 -9.49 30.11
N ASN A 54 -2.02 -8.24 29.74
CA ASN A 54 -2.26 -7.72 28.39
C ASN A 54 -1.39 -8.39 27.33
N THR A 55 -0.10 -8.60 27.63
CA THR A 55 0.82 -9.34 26.75
C THR A 55 0.33 -10.76 26.48
N LYS A 56 -0.07 -11.48 27.54
CA LYS A 56 -0.62 -12.84 27.41
C LYS A 56 -1.93 -12.85 26.62
N ALA A 57 -2.79 -11.88 26.85
CA ALA A 57 -4.04 -11.73 26.12
C ALA A 57 -3.81 -11.41 24.64
N ALA A 58 -2.81 -10.59 24.29
CA ALA A 58 -2.40 -10.32 22.91
C ALA A 58 -1.95 -11.61 22.18
N TYR A 59 -1.06 -12.39 22.78
CA TYR A 59 -0.62 -13.66 22.19
C TYR A 59 -1.76 -14.68 22.05
N ARG A 60 -2.70 -14.70 23.00
CA ARG A 60 -3.91 -15.53 22.91
C ARG A 60 -4.84 -15.08 21.80
N PHE A 61 -5.02 -13.77 21.61
CA PHE A 61 -5.80 -13.22 20.53
C PHE A 61 -5.25 -13.66 19.16
N PHE A 62 -3.96 -13.40 18.88
CA PHE A 62 -3.33 -13.81 17.63
C PHE A 62 -3.27 -15.33 17.40
N SER A 63 -3.41 -16.13 18.47
CA SER A 63 -3.38 -17.60 18.42
C SER A 63 -4.77 -18.22 18.38
N ASN A 64 -5.83 -17.44 18.47
CA ASN A 64 -7.19 -17.94 18.52
C ASN A 64 -7.65 -18.34 17.12
N ALA A 65 -8.08 -19.59 16.94
CA ALA A 65 -8.58 -20.10 15.67
C ALA A 65 -9.87 -19.43 15.16
N LYS A 66 -10.52 -18.60 16.00
CA LYS A 66 -11.70 -17.79 15.61
C LYS A 66 -11.32 -16.38 15.15
N VAL A 67 -10.02 -16.06 15.10
CA VAL A 67 -9.50 -14.77 14.66
C VAL A 67 -8.78 -14.97 13.34
N GLU A 68 -9.27 -14.30 12.31
CA GLU A 68 -8.72 -14.30 10.96
C GLU A 68 -8.47 -12.86 10.51
N GLU A 69 -7.60 -12.66 9.53
CA GLU A 69 -7.28 -11.35 8.97
C GLU A 69 -8.51 -10.59 8.48
N GLY A 70 -9.51 -11.31 7.96
CA GLY A 70 -10.79 -10.73 7.52
C GLY A 70 -11.56 -10.05 8.65
N HIS A 71 -11.59 -10.66 9.85
CA HIS A 71 -12.22 -10.06 11.03
C HIS A 71 -11.48 -8.80 11.50
N ILE A 72 -10.14 -8.82 11.48
CA ILE A 72 -9.29 -7.69 11.89
C ILE A 72 -9.45 -6.50 10.93
N LEU A 73 -9.53 -6.76 9.63
CA LEU A 73 -9.61 -5.72 8.61
C LEU A 73 -11.03 -5.24 8.31
N SER A 74 -12.08 -5.89 8.84
CA SER A 74 -13.49 -5.57 8.54
C SER A 74 -13.82 -4.10 8.79
N GLY A 75 -13.52 -3.58 9.99
CA GLY A 75 -13.77 -2.18 10.33
C GLY A 75 -12.99 -1.21 9.45
N HIS A 76 -11.72 -1.54 9.14
CA HIS A 76 -10.91 -0.73 8.24
C HIS A 76 -11.48 -0.70 6.81
N PHE A 77 -11.97 -1.82 6.29
CA PHE A 77 -12.63 -1.86 4.98
C PHE A 77 -13.91 -1.03 4.96
N ALA A 78 -14.73 -1.11 6.02
CA ALA A 78 -15.93 -0.30 6.15
C ALA A 78 -15.61 1.21 6.24
N ALA A 79 -14.60 1.58 7.03
CA ALA A 79 -14.11 2.95 7.12
C ALA A 79 -13.50 3.44 5.78
N THR A 80 -12.81 2.57 5.04
CA THR A 80 -12.33 2.87 3.68
C THR A 80 -13.48 3.16 2.74
N ARG A 81 -14.55 2.36 2.80
CA ARG A 81 -15.78 2.59 2.04
C ARG A 81 -16.40 3.94 2.38
N THR A 82 -16.53 4.28 3.66
CA THR A 82 -17.06 5.57 4.10
C THR A 82 -16.25 6.75 3.54
N ARG A 83 -14.92 6.65 3.55
CA ARG A 83 -14.01 7.67 2.97
C ARG A 83 -14.13 7.73 1.44
N TYR A 84 -14.31 6.58 0.78
CA TYR A 84 -14.55 6.48 -0.64
C TYR A 84 -15.87 7.13 -1.06
N ASP A 85 -16.94 6.92 -0.29
CA ASP A 85 -18.25 7.53 -0.57
C ASP A 85 -18.26 9.05 -0.32
N ALA A 86 -17.41 9.52 0.59
CA ALA A 86 -17.26 10.94 0.92
C ALA A 86 -16.37 11.74 -0.05
N CYS A 87 -15.65 11.08 -0.97
CA CYS A 87 -14.87 11.78 -1.99
C CYS A 87 -15.53 11.67 -3.37
N ASP A 88 -15.29 12.68 -4.20
CA ASP A 88 -15.74 12.73 -5.59
C ASP A 88 -14.65 12.24 -6.57
N GLY A 89 -15.04 12.03 -7.84
CA GLY A 89 -14.13 11.66 -8.91
C GLY A 89 -13.62 10.23 -8.88
N PRO A 90 -12.60 9.91 -9.70
CA PRO A 90 -12.03 8.58 -9.80
C PRO A 90 -11.18 8.24 -8.57
N VAL A 91 -11.16 6.95 -8.20
CA VAL A 91 -10.34 6.41 -7.14
C VAL A 91 -9.41 5.34 -7.71
N LEU A 92 -8.12 5.51 -7.46
CA LEU A 92 -7.08 4.61 -7.91
C LEU A 92 -6.92 3.47 -6.90
N LEU A 93 -7.04 2.23 -7.36
CA LEU A 93 -6.79 1.03 -6.57
C LEU A 93 -5.39 0.52 -6.90
N LEU A 94 -4.42 0.98 -6.12
CA LEU A 94 -3.01 0.65 -6.29
C LEU A 94 -2.78 -0.76 -5.77
N GLN A 95 -2.32 -1.67 -6.63
CA GLN A 95 -2.07 -3.06 -6.26
C GLN A 95 -0.58 -3.39 -6.33
N ASP A 96 -0.10 -4.12 -5.33
CA ASP A 96 1.27 -4.63 -5.32
C ASP A 96 1.44 -5.79 -4.33
N THR A 97 2.52 -6.57 -4.55
CA THR A 97 2.89 -7.70 -3.69
C THR A 97 4.13 -7.40 -2.90
N THR A 98 4.10 -7.70 -1.61
CA THR A 98 5.29 -7.66 -0.77
C THR A 98 5.49 -9.00 -0.04
N GLU A 99 6.71 -9.25 0.39
CA GLU A 99 7.07 -10.42 1.20
C GLU A 99 7.61 -9.97 2.55
N PHE A 100 7.32 -10.75 3.59
CA PHE A 100 7.89 -10.58 4.92
C PHE A 100 8.69 -11.82 5.26
N THR A 101 9.96 -11.64 5.63
CA THR A 101 10.90 -12.73 5.91
C THR A 101 11.19 -12.83 7.38
N TYR A 102 11.31 -14.06 7.86
CA TYR A 102 11.51 -14.36 9.28
C TYR A 102 12.60 -15.39 9.48
N GLN A 103 13.41 -15.19 10.50
CA GLN A 103 14.33 -16.23 10.98
C GLN A 103 13.62 -17.14 11.97
N ARG A 104 13.48 -18.43 11.65
CA ARG A 104 12.76 -19.41 12.47
C ARG A 104 13.52 -20.73 12.57
N ARG A 105 13.47 -21.35 13.76
CA ARG A 105 14.00 -22.72 13.95
C ARG A 105 13.16 -23.76 13.21
N SER A 106 11.85 -23.54 13.12
CA SER A 106 10.89 -24.40 12.41
C SER A 106 10.21 -23.63 11.29
N PRO A 107 10.87 -23.45 10.13
CA PRO A 107 10.38 -22.61 9.05
C PRO A 107 9.09 -23.13 8.39
N HIS A 108 8.84 -24.44 8.42
CA HIS A 108 7.64 -25.06 7.83
C HIS A 108 6.32 -24.59 8.47
N ALA A 109 6.34 -24.15 9.74
CA ALA A 109 5.15 -23.64 10.42
C ALA A 109 4.72 -22.25 9.91
N VAL A 110 5.63 -21.52 9.27
CA VAL A 110 5.38 -20.22 8.61
C VAL A 110 5.26 -20.39 7.10
N GLY A 111 6.05 -21.31 6.51
CA GLY A 111 6.15 -21.49 5.06
C GLY A 111 7.28 -20.65 4.45
N PHE A 112 7.27 -20.56 3.13
CA PHE A 112 8.38 -19.97 2.37
C PHE A 112 7.89 -18.92 1.37
N THR A 113 8.78 -17.95 1.04
CA THR A 113 8.50 -16.90 0.06
C THR A 113 9.23 -17.11 -1.26
N LYS A 114 10.55 -17.22 -1.21
CA LYS A 114 11.39 -17.41 -2.40
C LYS A 114 12.67 -18.19 -2.09
N SER A 115 13.32 -18.67 -3.14
CA SER A 115 14.69 -19.21 -3.07
C SER A 115 15.67 -18.18 -3.63
N VAL A 116 16.72 -17.89 -2.90
CA VAL A 116 17.80 -16.98 -3.29
C VAL A 116 19.08 -17.78 -3.52
N ASN A 117 19.90 -17.34 -4.46
CA ASN A 117 21.23 -17.90 -4.64
C ASN A 117 22.14 -17.38 -3.52
N SER A 118 22.72 -18.30 -2.73
CA SER A 118 23.61 -18.01 -1.61
C SER A 118 25.09 -18.25 -1.95
N GLY A 119 25.47 -18.24 -3.22
CA GLY A 119 26.83 -18.48 -3.71
C GLY A 119 27.02 -19.90 -4.26
N ARG A 120 28.29 -20.31 -4.32
CA ARG A 120 28.67 -21.66 -4.78
C ARG A 120 29.26 -22.47 -3.61
N ASP A 121 29.06 -23.79 -3.65
CA ASP A 121 29.75 -24.70 -2.73
C ASP A 121 31.21 -24.93 -3.17
N LYS A 122 31.94 -25.76 -2.40
CA LYS A 122 33.35 -26.09 -2.70
C LYS A 122 33.51 -26.82 -4.01
N GLU A 123 32.45 -27.46 -4.51
CA GLU A 123 32.40 -28.17 -5.79
C GLU A 123 31.88 -27.27 -6.94
N GLY A 124 31.71 -25.96 -6.70
CA GLY A 124 31.28 -24.99 -7.70
C GLY A 124 29.77 -25.00 -8.02
N ARG A 125 28.92 -25.77 -7.29
CA ARG A 125 27.48 -25.86 -7.49
C ARG A 125 26.78 -24.68 -6.83
N LEU A 126 25.75 -24.16 -7.49
CA LEU A 126 24.93 -23.08 -6.93
C LEU A 126 24.18 -23.55 -5.68
N ARG A 127 24.41 -22.87 -4.56
CA ARG A 127 23.65 -23.05 -3.33
C ARG A 127 22.39 -22.18 -3.36
N HIS A 128 21.27 -22.80 -3.08
CA HIS A 128 20.00 -22.09 -2.94
C HIS A 128 19.53 -22.10 -1.49
N HIS A 129 19.24 -20.92 -0.96
CA HIS A 129 18.66 -20.73 0.36
C HIS A 129 17.19 -20.32 0.22
N THR A 130 16.29 -21.06 0.87
CA THR A 130 14.85 -20.77 0.85
C THR A 130 14.50 -19.88 2.03
N LEU A 131 13.91 -18.71 1.74
CA LEU A 131 13.53 -17.75 2.75
C LEU A 131 12.20 -18.14 3.39
N CYS A 132 12.19 -18.25 4.72
CA CYS A 132 10.99 -18.45 5.52
C CYS A 132 10.20 -17.15 5.60
N GLY A 133 8.89 -17.21 5.33
CA GLY A 133 8.06 -15.99 5.37
C GLY A 133 6.67 -16.16 4.82
N ILE A 134 5.94 -15.04 4.79
CA ILE A 134 4.62 -14.91 4.19
C ILE A 134 4.63 -13.83 3.11
N LEU A 135 3.75 -13.97 2.14
CA LEU A 135 3.51 -12.98 1.09
C LEU A 135 2.18 -12.27 1.36
N MET A 136 2.11 -11.01 0.98
CA MET A 136 0.91 -10.19 1.04
C MET A 136 0.71 -9.47 -0.28
N HIS A 137 -0.49 -9.57 -0.85
CA HIS A 137 -0.94 -8.74 -1.94
C HIS A 137 -2.01 -7.80 -1.43
N SER A 138 -1.81 -6.51 -1.60
CA SER A 138 -2.70 -5.47 -1.07
C SER A 138 -3.21 -4.55 -2.17
N SER A 139 -4.42 -4.02 -1.99
CA SER A 139 -5.02 -2.98 -2.81
C SER A 139 -5.27 -1.76 -1.93
N LEU A 140 -4.58 -0.67 -2.23
CA LEU A 140 -4.68 0.62 -1.53
C LEU A 140 -5.53 1.57 -2.36
N ALA A 141 -6.66 2.00 -1.82
CA ALA A 141 -7.51 3.02 -2.44
C ALA A 141 -6.94 4.42 -2.19
N VAL A 142 -6.78 5.21 -3.27
CA VAL A 142 -6.17 6.54 -3.25
C VAL A 142 -6.97 7.47 -4.15
N THR A 143 -7.23 8.71 -3.75
CA THR A 143 -7.85 9.71 -4.64
C THR A 143 -6.93 10.07 -5.80
N ALA A 144 -7.46 10.71 -6.84
CA ALA A 144 -6.67 11.19 -7.97
C ALA A 144 -5.58 12.21 -7.56
N GLU A 145 -5.74 12.90 -6.44
CA GLU A 145 -4.77 13.85 -5.85
C GLU A 145 -3.73 13.12 -4.98
N GLY A 146 -3.96 11.86 -4.67
CA GLY A 146 -3.02 11.02 -3.95
C GLY A 146 -3.25 10.86 -2.46
N LEU A 147 -4.45 11.16 -1.94
CA LEU A 147 -4.83 10.89 -0.55
C LEU A 147 -5.20 9.41 -0.35
N PRO A 148 -4.53 8.64 0.53
CA PRO A 148 -4.85 7.26 0.79
C PRO A 148 -6.16 7.13 1.59
N LEU A 149 -7.18 6.54 1.02
CA LEU A 149 -8.47 6.33 1.66
C LEU A 149 -8.47 5.11 2.61
N GLY A 150 -7.67 4.10 2.31
CA GLY A 150 -7.54 2.86 3.07
C GLY A 150 -7.29 1.67 2.16
N LEU A 151 -7.21 0.48 2.77
CA LEU A 151 -7.13 -0.76 2.01
C LEU A 151 -8.53 -1.18 1.55
N SER A 152 -8.65 -1.67 0.33
CA SER A 152 -9.87 -2.25 -0.23
C SER A 152 -9.82 -3.77 -0.31
N ALA A 153 -8.61 -4.34 -0.42
CA ALA A 153 -8.40 -5.79 -0.39
C ALA A 153 -7.00 -6.14 0.12
N VAL A 154 -6.89 -7.26 0.81
CA VAL A 154 -5.61 -7.84 1.25
C VAL A 154 -5.72 -9.35 1.13
N LYS A 155 -4.67 -9.99 0.61
CA LYS A 155 -4.54 -11.44 0.54
C LYS A 155 -3.19 -11.87 1.05
N PHE A 156 -3.18 -12.82 2.01
CA PHE A 156 -1.97 -13.46 2.52
C PHE A 156 -1.83 -14.86 1.96
N TRP A 157 -0.60 -15.30 1.74
CA TRP A 157 -0.27 -16.69 1.43
C TRP A 157 1.20 -16.99 1.72
N ASN A 158 1.53 -18.26 1.71
CA ASN A 158 2.89 -18.79 1.75
C ASN A 158 3.03 -19.94 0.76
N ARG A 159 4.22 -20.47 0.62
CA ARG A 159 4.52 -21.64 -0.20
C ARG A 159 5.02 -22.77 0.67
N ASP A 160 4.45 -23.96 0.51
CA ASP A 160 4.85 -25.15 1.29
C ASP A 160 6.22 -25.69 0.86
N LYS A 161 6.49 -25.71 -0.44
CA LYS A 161 7.76 -26.14 -1.04
C LYS A 161 8.12 -25.30 -2.24
N PHE A 162 9.37 -24.91 -2.29
CA PHE A 162 9.92 -24.27 -3.48
C PHE A 162 10.37 -25.38 -4.46
N LYS A 163 9.49 -25.81 -5.36
CA LYS A 163 9.91 -26.62 -6.51
C LYS A 163 10.67 -25.67 -7.46
N GLY A 164 11.93 -25.98 -7.74
CA GLY A 164 12.77 -25.18 -8.58
C GLY A 164 12.07 -24.78 -9.88
N THR A 165 11.87 -23.49 -10.07
CA THR A 165 11.10 -22.90 -11.18
C THR A 165 11.62 -23.29 -12.55
N ALA A 166 12.91 -23.58 -12.70
CA ALA A 166 13.55 -23.97 -13.94
C ALA A 166 13.08 -25.35 -14.47
N ALA A 167 12.88 -26.33 -13.58
CA ALA A 167 12.44 -27.67 -13.97
C ALA A 167 10.95 -27.71 -14.37
N LEU A 168 10.10 -26.86 -13.73
CA LEU A 168 8.69 -26.76 -14.08
C LEU A 168 8.47 -25.94 -15.36
N LYS A 169 9.21 -24.86 -15.56
CA LYS A 169 9.12 -24.03 -16.77
C LYS A 169 9.49 -24.78 -18.05
N ARG A 170 10.35 -25.81 -17.95
CA ARG A 170 10.72 -26.66 -19.11
C ARG A 170 9.63 -27.65 -19.52
N LYS A 171 8.71 -28.00 -18.61
CA LYS A 171 7.68 -29.02 -18.86
C LYS A 171 6.27 -28.50 -19.15
N ILE A 172 5.97 -27.26 -18.78
CA ILE A 172 4.62 -26.68 -18.89
C ILE A 172 4.73 -25.32 -19.57
N ASN A 173 4.03 -25.15 -20.70
CA ASN A 173 3.85 -23.82 -21.29
C ASN A 173 3.01 -22.96 -20.31
N PRO A 174 3.57 -21.91 -19.69
CA PRO A 174 2.87 -21.09 -18.70
C PRO A 174 1.57 -20.46 -19.23
N THR A 175 1.51 -20.21 -20.55
CA THR A 175 0.32 -19.62 -21.18
C THR A 175 -0.88 -20.57 -21.17
N ARG A 176 -0.65 -21.89 -21.17
CA ARG A 176 -1.70 -22.92 -21.16
C ARG A 176 -2.24 -23.23 -19.76
N VAL A 177 -1.56 -22.81 -18.70
CA VAL A 177 -2.05 -23.00 -17.32
C VAL A 177 -3.18 -22.01 -17.06
N PRO A 178 -4.37 -22.48 -16.61
CA PRO A 178 -5.47 -21.60 -16.21
C PRO A 178 -5.03 -20.63 -15.12
N ILE A 179 -5.57 -19.40 -15.14
CA ILE A 179 -5.17 -18.33 -14.20
C ILE A 179 -5.46 -18.73 -12.74
N GLU A 180 -6.50 -19.50 -12.50
CA GLU A 180 -6.95 -20.01 -11.21
C GLU A 180 -5.90 -20.90 -10.53
N LYS A 181 -4.98 -21.49 -11.32
CA LYS A 181 -3.89 -22.34 -10.84
C LYS A 181 -2.55 -21.59 -10.72
N LYS A 182 -2.53 -20.28 -10.99
CA LYS A 182 -1.35 -19.42 -10.90
C LYS A 182 -1.41 -18.54 -9.66
N GLU A 183 -0.25 -18.24 -9.09
CA GLU A 183 -0.20 -17.23 -8.02
C GLU A 183 -0.69 -15.85 -8.47
N SER A 184 -0.60 -15.55 -9.77
CA SER A 184 -1.10 -14.30 -10.34
C SER A 184 -2.62 -14.13 -10.26
N VAL A 185 -3.39 -15.17 -9.91
CA VAL A 185 -4.83 -15.06 -9.62
C VAL A 185 -5.13 -14.04 -8.52
N ARG A 186 -4.16 -13.78 -7.63
CA ARG A 186 -4.29 -12.78 -6.55
C ARG A 186 -4.69 -11.38 -7.05
N TRP A 187 -4.22 -10.99 -8.25
CA TRP A 187 -4.57 -9.71 -8.86
C TRP A 187 -6.08 -9.62 -9.16
N LEU A 188 -6.65 -10.71 -9.69
CA LEU A 188 -8.05 -10.80 -9.99
C LEU A 188 -8.91 -10.90 -8.72
N ASP A 189 -8.43 -11.68 -7.73
CA ASP A 189 -9.14 -11.83 -6.45
C ASP A 189 -9.23 -10.49 -5.71
N ASN A 190 -8.13 -9.74 -5.63
CA ASN A 190 -8.13 -8.43 -5.00
C ASN A 190 -8.98 -7.42 -5.78
N LEU A 191 -8.99 -7.50 -7.11
CA LEU A 191 -9.86 -6.68 -7.94
C LEU A 191 -11.34 -6.94 -7.58
N ARG A 192 -11.79 -8.20 -7.59
CA ARG A 192 -13.18 -8.58 -7.24
C ARG A 192 -13.55 -8.10 -5.83
N GLN A 193 -12.70 -8.41 -4.83
CA GLN A 193 -12.94 -7.99 -3.44
C GLN A 193 -13.02 -6.48 -3.29
N SER A 194 -12.18 -5.72 -4.01
CA SER A 194 -12.21 -4.26 -3.96
C SER A 194 -13.52 -3.71 -4.51
N ILE A 195 -13.98 -4.23 -5.65
CA ILE A 195 -15.24 -3.79 -6.26
C ILE A 195 -16.44 -4.20 -5.42
N GLU A 196 -16.45 -5.42 -4.88
CA GLU A 196 -17.52 -5.89 -3.98
C GLU A 196 -17.66 -4.98 -2.74
N ARG A 197 -16.54 -4.54 -2.15
CA ARG A 197 -16.57 -3.67 -0.97
C ARG A 197 -16.90 -2.21 -1.28
N LEU A 198 -16.45 -1.69 -2.42
CA LEU A 198 -16.63 -0.26 -2.77
C LEU A 198 -17.94 0.01 -3.52
N GLU A 199 -18.58 -0.99 -4.16
CA GLU A 199 -19.91 -0.99 -4.80
C GLU A 199 -20.15 0.05 -5.90
N ARG A 200 -19.17 0.87 -6.29
CA ARG A 200 -19.25 1.83 -7.41
C ARG A 200 -18.12 1.58 -8.41
N PRO A 201 -18.18 0.48 -9.18
CA PRO A 201 -17.07 0.03 -10.01
C PRO A 201 -16.60 1.08 -11.03
N GLY A 202 -17.50 1.83 -11.65
CA GLY A 202 -17.15 2.84 -12.66
C GLY A 202 -16.32 4.01 -12.15
N ARG A 203 -16.13 4.17 -10.83
CA ARG A 203 -15.19 5.13 -10.24
C ARG A 203 -13.82 4.52 -9.92
N CYS A 204 -13.70 3.20 -9.97
CA CYS A 204 -12.52 2.47 -9.58
C CYS A 204 -11.58 2.24 -10.75
N ILE A 205 -10.31 2.60 -10.58
CA ILE A 205 -9.27 2.40 -11.59
C ILE A 205 -8.16 1.56 -10.97
N HIS A 206 -8.03 0.31 -11.41
CA HIS A 206 -7.00 -0.60 -10.94
C HIS A 206 -5.65 -0.25 -11.56
N VAL A 207 -4.67 0.09 -10.72
CA VAL A 207 -3.33 0.49 -11.16
C VAL A 207 -2.33 -0.58 -10.74
N GLY A 208 -1.61 -1.13 -11.72
CA GLY A 208 -0.65 -2.19 -11.47
C GLY A 208 0.62 -2.08 -12.31
N ASP A 209 1.65 -2.77 -11.84
CA ASP A 209 2.93 -2.88 -12.53
C ASP A 209 2.92 -3.97 -13.61
N ARG A 210 4.12 -4.38 -14.07
CA ARG A 210 4.29 -5.41 -15.08
C ARG A 210 3.77 -6.80 -14.68
N GLU A 211 3.65 -7.09 -13.38
CA GLU A 211 3.09 -8.36 -12.91
C GLU A 211 1.58 -8.42 -13.10
N SER A 212 0.91 -7.28 -13.18
CA SER A 212 -0.52 -7.15 -13.44
C SER A 212 -0.87 -7.17 -14.94
N ASP A 213 0.12 -7.28 -15.83
CA ASP A 213 -0.09 -7.40 -17.28
C ASP A 213 -0.71 -8.76 -17.65
N ILE A 214 -1.94 -8.97 -17.22
CA ILE A 214 -2.69 -10.22 -17.30
C ILE A 214 -3.96 -9.99 -18.13
N TYR A 215 -4.10 -10.70 -19.25
CA TYR A 215 -5.25 -10.51 -20.16
C TYR A 215 -6.59 -10.79 -19.47
N GLU A 216 -6.61 -11.78 -18.59
CA GLU A 216 -7.78 -12.12 -17.78
C GLU A 216 -8.20 -10.98 -16.83
N LEU A 217 -7.25 -10.17 -16.37
CA LEU A 217 -7.56 -8.98 -15.58
C LEU A 217 -8.30 -7.94 -16.43
N TYR A 218 -7.86 -7.72 -17.65
CA TYR A 218 -8.51 -6.78 -18.56
C TYR A 218 -9.94 -7.19 -18.91
N CYS A 219 -10.16 -8.48 -19.13
CA CYS A 219 -11.52 -9.01 -19.35
C CYS A 219 -12.40 -8.85 -18.10
N LEU A 220 -11.83 -9.11 -16.92
CA LEU A 220 -12.55 -8.99 -15.66
C LEU A 220 -12.94 -7.55 -15.35
N THR A 221 -12.11 -6.56 -15.67
CA THR A 221 -12.46 -5.14 -15.48
C THR A 221 -13.67 -4.76 -16.34
N GLN A 222 -13.76 -5.23 -17.57
CA GLN A 222 -14.94 -5.02 -18.42
C GLN A 222 -16.16 -5.70 -17.88
N GLU A 223 -16.04 -6.95 -17.43
CA GLU A 223 -17.13 -7.72 -16.84
C GLU A 223 -17.75 -7.03 -15.62
N LEU A 224 -16.89 -6.45 -14.76
CA LEU A 224 -17.30 -5.78 -13.53
C LEU A 224 -17.62 -4.28 -13.71
N GLY A 225 -17.44 -3.73 -14.92
CA GLY A 225 -17.68 -2.30 -15.18
C GLY A 225 -16.72 -1.37 -14.44
N THR A 226 -15.49 -1.81 -14.22
CA THR A 226 -14.41 -1.03 -13.60
C THR A 226 -13.29 -0.78 -14.61
N HIS A 227 -12.31 0.06 -14.25
CA HIS A 227 -11.26 0.49 -15.16
C HIS A 227 -9.86 0.09 -14.69
N PHE A 228 -8.88 0.19 -15.59
CA PHE A 228 -7.51 -0.10 -15.25
C PHE A 228 -6.49 0.83 -15.94
N VAL A 229 -5.32 0.98 -15.33
CA VAL A 229 -4.09 1.51 -15.92
C VAL A 229 -2.96 0.58 -15.52
N VAL A 230 -2.44 -0.19 -16.48
CA VAL A 230 -1.45 -1.23 -16.23
C VAL A 230 -0.22 -1.00 -17.10
N ARG A 231 0.97 -1.16 -16.51
CA ARG A 231 2.21 -1.15 -17.29
C ARG A 231 2.40 -2.49 -17.98
N THR A 232 2.36 -2.49 -19.32
CA THR A 232 2.57 -3.73 -20.09
C THR A 232 4.03 -4.11 -20.20
N CYS A 233 4.28 -5.41 -20.20
CA CYS A 233 5.57 -6.02 -20.50
C CYS A 233 5.48 -7.08 -21.61
N VAL A 234 4.26 -7.43 -22.04
CA VAL A 234 4.00 -8.39 -23.10
C VAL A 234 3.62 -7.64 -24.38
N ASP A 235 4.36 -7.86 -25.44
CA ASP A 235 4.05 -7.30 -26.76
C ASP A 235 3.00 -8.19 -27.45
N ARG A 236 1.72 -7.87 -27.21
CA ARG A 236 0.60 -8.65 -27.70
C ARG A 236 0.30 -8.39 -29.15
N LEU A 237 -0.29 -9.38 -29.82
CA LEU A 237 -0.87 -9.20 -31.15
C LEU A 237 -2.02 -8.19 -31.11
N ALA A 238 -2.12 -7.41 -32.17
CA ALA A 238 -3.06 -6.31 -32.31
C ALA A 238 -3.72 -6.34 -33.71
N GLY A 239 -4.82 -5.63 -33.85
CA GLY A 239 -5.54 -5.44 -35.11
C GLY A 239 -6.05 -6.77 -35.69
N ASP A 240 -5.52 -7.16 -36.82
CA ASP A 240 -5.80 -8.39 -37.55
C ASP A 240 -4.99 -9.61 -37.06
N GLY A 241 -3.99 -9.38 -36.21
CA GLY A 241 -3.09 -10.40 -35.65
C GLY A 241 -1.75 -10.52 -36.38
N GLU A 242 -1.49 -9.71 -37.40
CA GLU A 242 -0.20 -9.70 -38.12
C GLU A 242 0.82 -8.77 -37.43
N HIS A 243 0.35 -7.78 -36.69
CA HIS A 243 1.17 -6.79 -36.01
C HIS A 243 1.08 -6.93 -34.49
N THR A 244 2.08 -6.41 -33.80
CA THR A 244 2.08 -6.31 -32.34
C THR A 244 1.72 -4.89 -31.90
N ILE A 245 1.39 -4.72 -30.59
CA ILE A 245 1.19 -3.40 -30.00
C ILE A 245 2.38 -2.49 -30.25
N SER A 246 3.62 -3.01 -30.16
CA SER A 246 4.82 -2.21 -30.39
C SER A 246 4.93 -1.76 -31.85
N ALA A 247 4.62 -2.64 -32.81
CA ALA A 247 4.60 -2.28 -34.22
C ALA A 247 3.53 -1.21 -34.51
N GLU A 248 2.32 -1.35 -33.98
CA GLU A 248 1.25 -0.35 -34.09
C GLU A 248 1.66 1.02 -33.52
N MET A 249 2.37 1.03 -32.39
CA MET A 249 2.84 2.26 -31.74
C MET A 249 3.97 2.97 -32.50
N THR A 250 4.66 2.31 -33.44
CA THR A 250 5.69 2.98 -34.30
C THR A 250 5.07 4.01 -35.22
N THR A 251 3.81 3.81 -35.62
CA THR A 251 3.06 4.72 -36.50
C THR A 251 2.37 5.85 -35.73
N ALA A 252 2.36 5.81 -34.39
CA ALA A 252 1.75 6.84 -33.59
C ALA A 252 2.64 8.09 -33.50
N GLU A 253 2.09 9.24 -33.84
CA GLU A 253 2.78 10.52 -33.73
C GLU A 253 2.95 10.94 -32.26
N THR A 254 3.99 11.76 -32.00
CA THR A 254 4.18 12.34 -30.69
C THR A 254 3.13 13.42 -30.46
N ALA A 255 2.24 13.19 -29.49
CA ALA A 255 1.14 14.10 -29.17
C ALA A 255 1.58 15.27 -28.27
N GLY A 256 2.73 15.15 -27.62
CA GLY A 256 3.28 16.18 -26.74
C GLY A 256 4.38 15.64 -25.84
N GLN A 257 4.75 16.46 -24.85
CA GLN A 257 5.79 16.10 -23.88
C GLN A 257 5.29 16.28 -22.45
N HIS A 258 5.85 15.48 -21.51
CA HIS A 258 5.57 15.55 -20.10
C HIS A 258 6.84 15.46 -19.27
N ALA A 259 7.06 16.45 -18.39
CA ALA A 259 8.16 16.42 -17.45
C ALA A 259 7.81 15.54 -16.23
N VAL A 260 8.74 14.68 -15.84
CA VAL A 260 8.66 13.84 -14.64
C VAL A 260 9.90 14.03 -13.79
N GLU A 261 9.71 14.19 -12.48
CA GLU A 261 10.82 14.19 -11.52
C GLU A 261 11.29 12.75 -11.28
N VAL A 262 12.56 12.52 -11.42
CA VAL A 262 13.20 11.23 -11.10
C VAL A 262 14.41 11.44 -10.23
N ARG A 263 14.75 10.44 -9.41
CA ARG A 263 16.02 10.43 -8.70
C ARG A 263 17.07 9.71 -9.54
N ASP A 264 18.20 10.36 -9.71
CA ASP A 264 19.36 9.74 -10.34
C ASP A 264 20.09 8.77 -9.39
N GLU A 265 21.20 8.19 -9.85
CA GLU A 265 22.00 7.23 -9.03
C GLU A 265 22.66 7.92 -7.81
N ALA A 266 22.88 9.22 -7.85
CA ALA A 266 23.37 10.01 -6.72
C ALA A 266 22.28 10.39 -5.72
N GLY A 267 20.99 10.13 -6.08
CA GLY A 267 19.82 10.48 -5.26
C GLY A 267 19.31 11.90 -5.49
N GLU A 268 19.90 12.65 -6.42
CA GLU A 268 19.46 13.99 -6.80
C GLU A 268 18.19 13.92 -7.61
N VAL A 269 17.30 14.92 -7.43
CA VAL A 269 16.06 15.05 -8.20
C VAL A 269 16.37 15.77 -9.49
N VAL A 270 16.05 15.12 -10.60
CA VAL A 270 16.21 15.69 -11.95
C VAL A 270 14.90 15.61 -12.72
N ASP A 271 14.59 16.67 -13.44
CA ASP A 271 13.46 16.70 -14.35
C ASP A 271 13.82 16.00 -15.67
N VAL A 272 13.00 15.05 -16.06
CA VAL A 272 13.16 14.29 -17.29
C VAL A 272 11.96 14.52 -18.18
N LEU A 273 12.20 14.95 -19.42
CA LEU A 273 11.15 15.16 -20.41
C LEU A 273 10.86 13.86 -21.15
N LEU A 274 9.61 13.43 -21.17
CA LEU A 274 9.12 12.25 -21.86
C LEU A 274 8.29 12.67 -23.08
N ASP A 275 8.59 12.09 -24.26
CA ASP A 275 7.69 12.14 -25.40
C ASP A 275 6.48 11.23 -25.13
N VAL A 276 5.30 11.76 -25.33
CA VAL A 276 4.03 11.06 -25.08
C VAL A 276 3.34 10.77 -26.40
N ARG A 277 3.03 9.49 -26.63
CA ARG A 277 2.26 8.99 -27.76
C ARG A 277 1.09 8.16 -27.22
N PHE A 278 -0.03 8.14 -27.93
CA PHE A 278 -1.12 7.24 -27.58
C PHE A 278 -1.90 6.85 -28.84
N LYS A 279 -2.51 5.65 -28.77
CA LYS A 279 -3.32 5.11 -29.87
C LYS A 279 -4.34 4.14 -29.31
N ARG A 280 -5.56 4.20 -29.79
CA ARG A 280 -6.58 3.18 -29.54
C ARG A 280 -6.28 1.98 -30.43
N ILE A 281 -6.14 0.78 -29.83
CA ILE A 281 -5.69 -0.43 -30.53
C ILE A 281 -6.57 -1.60 -30.10
N ARG A 282 -6.98 -2.39 -31.07
CA ARG A 282 -7.63 -3.68 -30.81
C ARG A 282 -6.59 -4.71 -30.42
N VAL A 283 -6.56 -5.06 -29.13
CA VAL A 283 -5.60 -5.99 -28.53
C VAL A 283 -6.18 -7.40 -28.55
N LEU A 284 -5.42 -8.36 -29.06
CA LEU A 284 -5.88 -9.75 -29.21
C LEU A 284 -5.51 -10.57 -27.96
N PRO A 285 -6.35 -11.56 -27.57
CA PRO A 285 -6.04 -12.47 -26.50
C PRO A 285 -4.79 -13.32 -26.81
N PRO A 286 -4.10 -13.82 -25.78
CA PRO A 286 -2.93 -14.67 -25.98
C PRO A 286 -3.23 -15.88 -26.88
N ILE A 287 -2.24 -16.29 -27.69
CA ILE A 287 -2.37 -17.47 -28.55
C ILE A 287 -2.78 -18.69 -27.72
N GLY A 288 -3.83 -19.39 -28.16
CA GLY A 288 -4.43 -20.52 -27.48
C GLY A 288 -5.50 -20.15 -26.44
N LYS A 289 -5.80 -18.86 -26.26
CA LYS A 289 -6.91 -18.38 -25.42
C LYS A 289 -8.00 -17.63 -26.19
N GLN A 290 -7.88 -17.50 -27.52
CA GLN A 290 -8.78 -16.73 -28.38
C GLN A 290 -10.25 -17.26 -28.35
N LYS A 291 -10.43 -18.57 -28.07
CA LYS A 291 -11.77 -19.16 -27.90
C LYS A 291 -12.44 -18.80 -26.56
N ARG A 292 -11.64 -18.39 -25.57
CA ARG A 292 -12.11 -18.10 -24.20
C ARG A 292 -12.28 -16.62 -23.93
N TYR A 293 -11.47 -15.78 -24.54
CA TYR A 293 -11.44 -14.33 -24.28
C TYR A 293 -11.64 -13.55 -25.59
N PRO A 294 -12.43 -12.47 -25.55
CA PRO A 294 -12.63 -11.59 -26.70
C PRO A 294 -11.37 -10.74 -26.98
N ALA A 295 -11.29 -10.16 -28.17
CA ALA A 295 -10.42 -9.04 -28.43
C ALA A 295 -10.96 -7.79 -27.71
N LEU A 296 -10.05 -6.94 -27.24
CA LEU A 296 -10.36 -5.77 -26.44
C LEU A 296 -9.87 -4.49 -27.15
N ASP A 297 -10.70 -3.47 -27.22
CA ASP A 297 -10.31 -2.17 -27.73
C ASP A 297 -9.73 -1.35 -26.55
N LEU A 298 -8.41 -1.21 -26.51
CA LEU A 298 -7.67 -0.58 -25.43
C LEU A 298 -6.87 0.63 -25.93
N THR A 299 -6.63 1.57 -25.07
CA THR A 299 -5.68 2.65 -25.34
C THR A 299 -4.30 2.27 -24.86
N VAL A 300 -3.32 2.39 -25.74
CA VAL A 300 -1.89 2.29 -25.41
C VAL A 300 -1.34 3.69 -25.24
N ILE A 301 -0.70 3.96 -24.11
CA ILE A 301 0.02 5.21 -23.85
C ILE A 301 1.50 4.85 -23.76
N HIS A 302 2.33 5.47 -24.58
CA HIS A 302 3.78 5.24 -24.59
C HIS A 302 4.49 6.56 -24.23
N ALA A 303 5.06 6.60 -23.02
CA ALA A 303 5.85 7.72 -22.54
C ALA A 303 7.32 7.30 -22.50
N VAL A 304 8.16 7.98 -23.25
CA VAL A 304 9.54 7.58 -23.46
C VAL A 304 10.49 8.78 -23.47
N GLU A 305 11.61 8.64 -22.80
CA GLU A 305 12.68 9.63 -22.82
C GLU A 305 13.31 9.66 -24.22
N PRO A 306 13.35 10.80 -24.93
CA PRO A 306 13.79 10.86 -26.33
C PRO A 306 15.26 10.45 -26.48
N THR A 307 16.11 10.83 -25.52
CA THR A 307 17.54 10.54 -25.55
C THR A 307 17.92 9.60 -24.41
N ALA A 308 18.73 8.57 -24.70
CA ALA A 308 19.23 7.67 -23.67
C ALA A 308 20.20 8.40 -22.73
N PRO A 309 19.92 8.46 -21.42
CA PRO A 309 20.78 9.15 -20.48
C PRO A 309 22.08 8.38 -20.22
N LYS A 310 23.15 9.09 -19.86
CA LYS A 310 24.37 8.47 -19.36
C LYS A 310 24.18 8.07 -17.90
N GLY A 311 24.58 6.86 -17.51
CA GLY A 311 24.64 6.43 -16.09
C GLY A 311 23.34 5.88 -15.51
N ARG A 312 22.22 5.91 -16.21
CA ARG A 312 20.96 5.29 -15.77
C ARG A 312 20.17 4.69 -16.92
N LYS A 313 19.20 3.85 -16.59
CA LYS A 313 18.28 3.30 -17.60
C LYS A 313 17.34 4.40 -18.12
N ARG A 314 17.13 4.37 -19.44
CA ARG A 314 16.12 5.19 -20.12
C ARG A 314 14.74 4.93 -19.51
N ILE A 315 13.99 6.00 -19.29
CA ILE A 315 12.60 5.87 -18.86
C ILE A 315 11.76 5.53 -20.07
N GLU A 316 11.04 4.43 -19.95
CA GLU A 316 10.09 3.98 -20.95
C GLU A 316 8.91 3.31 -20.24
N TRP A 317 7.75 3.94 -20.34
CA TRP A 317 6.48 3.44 -19.80
C TRP A 317 5.51 3.20 -20.95
N LYS A 318 5.14 1.94 -21.13
CA LYS A 318 4.06 1.55 -22.02
C LYS A 318 2.89 1.12 -21.14
N LEU A 319 1.81 1.90 -21.15
CA LEU A 319 0.63 1.68 -20.33
C LEU A 319 -0.51 1.20 -21.23
N LEU A 320 -1.32 0.28 -20.70
CA LEU A 320 -2.60 -0.15 -21.27
C LEU A 320 -3.72 0.31 -20.37
N THR A 321 -4.79 0.82 -20.97
CA THR A 321 -6.03 1.20 -20.27
C THR A 321 -7.25 0.97 -21.18
N ASP A 322 -8.39 0.69 -20.57
CA ASP A 322 -9.68 0.65 -21.25
C ASP A 322 -10.31 2.06 -21.39
N LEU A 323 -9.82 3.02 -20.60
CA LEU A 323 -10.26 4.40 -20.62
C LEU A 323 -9.96 5.08 -21.97
N PRO A 324 -10.85 5.95 -22.47
CA PRO A 324 -10.56 6.74 -23.65
C PRO A 324 -9.45 7.75 -23.37
N VAL A 325 -8.64 8.03 -24.40
CA VAL A 325 -7.62 9.07 -24.42
C VAL A 325 -7.65 9.70 -25.80
N GLU A 326 -8.03 10.96 -25.87
CA GLU A 326 -8.18 11.73 -27.10
C GLU A 326 -7.18 12.89 -27.18
N THR A 327 -6.66 13.31 -26.01
CA THR A 327 -5.73 14.44 -25.88
C THR A 327 -4.44 14.06 -25.16
N CYS A 328 -3.38 14.83 -25.39
CA CYS A 328 -2.13 14.68 -24.64
C CYS A 328 -2.35 14.88 -23.11
N GLY A 329 -3.24 15.81 -22.73
CA GLY A 329 -3.59 16.07 -21.34
C GLY A 329 -4.16 14.82 -20.64
N GLU A 330 -5.07 14.10 -21.29
CA GLU A 330 -5.65 12.86 -20.79
C GLU A 330 -4.61 11.72 -20.71
N ALA A 331 -3.69 11.64 -21.68
CA ALA A 331 -2.58 10.69 -21.61
C ALA A 331 -1.67 10.97 -20.41
N VAL A 332 -1.32 12.25 -20.20
CA VAL A 332 -0.52 12.71 -19.06
C VAL A 332 -1.23 12.42 -17.72
N GLU A 333 -2.54 12.57 -17.65
CA GLU A 333 -3.32 12.21 -16.46
C GLU A 333 -3.13 10.72 -16.11
N LYS A 334 -3.25 9.80 -17.07
CA LYS A 334 -3.06 8.36 -16.84
C LYS A 334 -1.61 8.03 -16.48
N ILE A 335 -0.63 8.73 -17.05
CA ILE A 335 0.77 8.64 -16.64
C ILE A 335 0.95 9.05 -15.17
N LYS A 336 0.33 10.16 -14.73
CA LYS A 336 0.33 10.61 -13.33
C LYS A 336 -0.33 9.60 -12.42
N TRP A 337 -1.45 9.00 -12.81
CA TRP A 337 -2.11 7.94 -12.03
C TRP A 337 -1.21 6.71 -11.87
N TYR A 338 -0.55 6.30 -12.94
CA TYR A 338 0.43 5.22 -12.88
C TYR A 338 1.61 5.55 -11.94
N ALA A 339 2.12 6.77 -12.00
CA ALA A 339 3.19 7.21 -11.11
C ALA A 339 2.79 7.14 -9.62
N MET A 340 1.51 7.35 -9.29
CA MET A 340 1.01 7.19 -7.91
C MET A 340 1.10 5.76 -7.38
N ARG A 341 1.29 4.74 -8.24
CA ARG A 341 1.51 3.35 -7.83
C ARG A 341 2.62 3.23 -6.78
N TRP A 342 3.63 4.09 -6.83
CA TRP A 342 4.71 4.11 -5.84
C TRP A 342 4.23 4.29 -4.39
N LYS A 343 3.05 4.84 -4.16
CA LYS A 343 2.49 5.02 -2.80
C LYS A 343 2.23 3.69 -2.09
N ILE A 344 1.93 2.62 -2.80
CA ILE A 344 1.77 1.31 -2.16
C ILE A 344 3.12 0.74 -1.71
N GLU A 345 4.21 1.01 -2.42
CA GLU A 345 5.56 0.64 -1.99
C GLU A 345 5.98 1.42 -0.72
N VAL A 346 5.56 2.70 -0.63
CA VAL A 346 5.74 3.50 0.59
C VAL A 346 4.94 2.91 1.76
N PHE A 347 3.70 2.48 1.53
CA PHE A 347 2.89 1.76 2.52
C PHE A 347 3.60 0.48 3.00
N HIS A 348 4.12 -0.34 2.08
CA HIS A 348 4.90 -1.53 2.42
C HIS A 348 6.18 -1.20 3.20
N LYS A 349 6.84 -0.09 2.88
CA LYS A 349 8.01 0.39 3.62
C LYS A 349 7.66 0.77 5.06
N ILE A 350 6.51 1.40 5.31
CA ILE A 350 6.04 1.71 6.66
C ILE A 350 5.79 0.42 7.45
N LEU A 351 5.15 -0.58 6.85
CA LEU A 351 4.98 -1.91 7.45
C LEU A 351 6.31 -2.53 7.87
N LYS A 352 7.28 -2.56 6.97
CA LYS A 352 8.58 -3.20 7.22
C LYS A 352 9.45 -2.42 8.21
N SER A 353 9.62 -1.14 7.98
CA SER A 353 10.56 -0.30 8.73
C SER A 353 9.91 0.41 9.92
N GLY A 354 8.66 0.83 9.79
CA GLY A 354 7.91 1.54 10.84
C GLY A 354 7.33 0.60 11.86
N CYS A 355 6.54 -0.37 11.44
CA CYS A 355 5.96 -1.39 12.33
C CYS A 355 6.94 -2.52 12.68
N ARG A 356 8.07 -2.63 11.98
CA ARG A 356 9.10 -3.67 12.19
C ARG A 356 8.50 -5.08 12.14
N VAL A 357 7.62 -5.31 11.20
CA VAL A 357 6.82 -6.54 11.10
C VAL A 357 7.69 -7.81 11.03
N GLU A 358 8.89 -7.74 10.44
CA GLU A 358 9.82 -8.87 10.31
C GLU A 358 10.53 -9.23 11.63
N ASP A 359 10.48 -8.35 12.65
CA ASP A 359 10.98 -8.64 14.00
C ASP A 359 9.99 -9.45 14.85
N ALA A 360 8.75 -9.61 14.37
CA ALA A 360 7.69 -10.34 15.09
C ALA A 360 8.11 -11.79 15.42
N LYS A 361 7.77 -12.26 16.63
CA LYS A 361 8.18 -13.60 17.15
C LYS A 361 7.07 -14.65 17.09
N LEU A 362 5.94 -14.36 16.45
CA LEU A 362 4.85 -15.32 16.25
C LEU A 362 5.30 -16.50 15.38
N ARG A 363 4.76 -17.70 15.64
CA ARG A 363 5.36 -18.96 15.18
C ARG A 363 4.70 -19.61 13.97
N THR A 364 3.50 -19.14 13.55
CA THR A 364 2.76 -19.70 12.42
C THR A 364 2.37 -18.60 11.42
N ALA A 365 2.09 -18.99 10.18
CA ALA A 365 1.66 -18.07 9.14
C ALA A 365 0.39 -17.29 9.54
N ASP A 366 -0.64 -17.97 10.04
CA ASP A 366 -1.92 -17.35 10.40
C ASP A 366 -1.75 -16.30 11.50
N ARG A 367 -0.94 -16.60 12.53
CA ARG A 367 -0.65 -15.62 13.59
C ARG A 367 0.11 -14.40 13.08
N LEU A 368 1.02 -14.61 12.14
CA LEU A 368 1.75 -13.51 11.50
C LEU A 368 0.82 -12.72 10.59
N ALA A 369 -0.05 -13.34 9.79
CA ALA A 369 -1.05 -12.66 8.98
C ALA A 369 -1.99 -11.79 9.83
N ASN A 370 -2.48 -12.32 10.96
CA ASN A 370 -3.30 -11.57 11.92
C ASN A 370 -2.56 -10.33 12.47
N LEU A 371 -1.29 -10.46 12.86
CA LEU A 371 -0.50 -9.33 13.35
C LEU A 371 -0.22 -8.31 12.23
N VAL A 372 0.15 -8.77 11.03
CA VAL A 372 0.38 -7.90 9.87
C VAL A 372 -0.89 -7.14 9.51
N SER A 373 -2.06 -7.75 9.64
CA SER A 373 -3.36 -7.08 9.41
C SER A 373 -3.58 -5.91 10.36
N VAL A 374 -3.23 -6.02 11.63
CA VAL A 374 -3.24 -4.89 12.58
C VAL A 374 -2.25 -3.80 12.12
N PHE A 375 -1.04 -4.20 11.75
CA PHE A 375 -0.02 -3.26 11.27
C PHE A 375 -0.39 -2.61 9.93
N CYS A 376 -1.20 -3.24 9.10
CA CYS A 376 -1.76 -2.60 7.89
C CYS A 376 -2.57 -1.35 8.24
N ILE A 377 -3.42 -1.42 9.25
CA ILE A 377 -4.24 -0.28 9.70
C ILE A 377 -3.34 0.85 10.23
N ILE A 378 -2.37 0.51 11.06
CA ILE A 378 -1.42 1.48 11.64
C ILE A 378 -0.57 2.14 10.54
N SER A 379 -0.07 1.35 9.59
CA SER A 379 0.75 1.86 8.48
C SER A 379 -0.04 2.76 7.54
N TRP A 380 -1.31 2.43 7.28
CA TRP A 380 -2.20 3.30 6.54
C TRP A 380 -2.38 4.64 7.28
N ARG A 381 -2.58 4.64 8.59
CA ARG A 381 -2.72 5.87 9.40
C ARG A 381 -1.54 6.81 9.21
N VAL A 382 -0.31 6.30 9.27
CA VAL A 382 0.91 7.09 9.07
C VAL A 382 1.00 7.64 7.64
N LEU A 383 0.72 6.79 6.65
CA LEU A 383 0.72 7.23 5.25
C LEU A 383 -0.35 8.29 5.00
N TRP A 384 -1.56 8.09 5.55
CA TRP A 384 -2.66 9.04 5.44
C TRP A 384 -2.30 10.41 6.03
N LEU A 385 -1.76 10.46 7.25
CA LEU A 385 -1.30 11.71 7.87
C LEU A 385 -0.26 12.43 7.01
N THR A 386 0.72 11.68 6.51
CA THR A 386 1.78 12.25 5.68
C THR A 386 1.25 12.81 4.36
N MET A 387 0.28 12.15 3.73
CA MET A 387 -0.31 12.62 2.48
C MET A 387 -1.33 13.73 2.71
N LEU A 388 -2.10 13.67 3.79
CA LEU A 388 -3.10 14.68 4.14
C LEU A 388 -2.46 16.08 4.30
N SER A 389 -1.25 16.15 4.88
CA SER A 389 -0.50 17.41 4.96
C SER A 389 -0.14 18.04 3.61
N ARG A 390 -0.19 17.23 2.55
CA ARG A 390 0.14 17.66 1.17
C ARG A 390 -1.09 17.94 0.32
N THR A 391 -2.17 17.18 0.53
CA THR A 391 -3.42 17.30 -0.25
C THR A 391 -4.41 18.31 0.34
N SER A 392 -4.34 18.53 1.66
CA SER A 392 -5.26 19.41 2.39
C SER A 392 -4.53 20.21 3.48
N PRO A 393 -3.49 21.01 3.13
CA PRO A 393 -2.62 21.67 4.10
C PRO A 393 -3.37 22.64 5.02
N ASP A 394 -4.37 23.36 4.49
CA ASP A 394 -5.11 24.39 5.19
C ASP A 394 -6.33 23.87 5.97
N ALA A 395 -6.57 22.56 5.95
CA ALA A 395 -7.68 21.95 6.69
C ALA A 395 -7.52 22.14 8.22
N PRO A 396 -8.61 22.04 8.99
CA PRO A 396 -8.53 22.08 10.45
C PRO A 396 -7.70 20.91 11.00
N PRO A 397 -6.82 21.12 12.00
CA PRO A 397 -5.99 20.05 12.55
C PRO A 397 -6.83 18.93 13.22
N THR A 398 -8.03 19.23 13.67
CA THR A 398 -8.96 18.30 14.33
C THR A 398 -9.45 17.15 13.44
N ILE A 399 -9.24 17.21 12.12
CA ILE A 399 -9.53 16.07 11.24
C ILE A 399 -8.55 14.91 11.47
N ALA A 400 -7.37 15.20 12.02
CA ALA A 400 -6.27 14.25 12.17
C ALA A 400 -5.73 14.11 13.60
N LEU A 401 -5.86 15.15 14.41
CA LEU A 401 -5.34 15.25 15.78
C LEU A 401 -6.48 15.55 16.76
N THR A 402 -6.36 15.03 17.96
CA THR A 402 -7.25 15.36 19.06
C THR A 402 -6.90 16.72 19.66
N ASP A 403 -7.84 17.37 20.36
CA ASP A 403 -7.58 18.65 21.04
C ASP A 403 -6.44 18.55 22.05
N LYS A 404 -6.30 17.41 22.74
CA LYS A 404 -5.18 17.14 23.66
C LYS A 404 -3.84 17.10 22.94
N GLU A 405 -3.77 16.42 21.78
CA GLU A 405 -2.56 16.34 20.97
C GLU A 405 -2.15 17.72 20.44
N ILE A 406 -3.13 18.54 20.05
CA ILE A 406 -2.93 19.92 19.60
C ILE A 406 -2.30 20.75 20.72
N VAL A 407 -2.90 20.73 21.92
CA VAL A 407 -2.39 21.46 23.10
C VAL A 407 -0.97 21.00 23.48
N LEU A 408 -0.71 19.69 23.47
CA LEU A 408 0.61 19.15 23.76
C LEU A 408 1.64 19.60 22.72
N LEU A 409 1.30 19.59 21.44
CA LEU A 409 2.18 20.06 20.37
C LEU A 409 2.51 21.56 20.52
N ASP A 410 1.57 22.39 20.98
CA ASP A 410 1.80 23.80 21.24
C ASP A 410 2.73 24.01 22.43
N CYS A 411 2.61 23.21 23.48
CA CYS A 411 3.50 23.27 24.63
C CYS A 411 4.93 22.76 24.32
N LEU A 412 5.04 21.70 23.50
CA LEU A 412 6.33 21.00 23.29
C LEU A 412 7.18 21.57 22.16
N VAL A 413 6.54 22.15 21.15
CA VAL A 413 7.21 22.57 19.91
C VAL A 413 6.92 24.03 19.63
N GLY A 414 7.90 24.89 19.90
CA GLY A 414 7.80 26.33 19.61
C GLY A 414 7.62 26.62 18.12
N ASP A 415 7.04 27.77 17.79
CA ASP A 415 6.70 28.20 16.44
C ASP A 415 7.89 28.68 15.61
N ALA A 416 9.07 28.86 16.23
CA ALA A 416 10.29 29.26 15.56
C ALA A 416 10.67 28.26 14.45
N GLY A 417 10.81 28.74 13.22
CA GLY A 417 11.08 27.92 12.04
C GLY A 417 9.86 27.61 11.18
N ASN A 418 8.65 27.84 11.66
CA ASN A 418 7.39 27.54 10.94
C ASN A 418 6.84 28.78 10.14
N ARG A 419 7.73 29.70 9.75
CA ARG A 419 7.38 31.00 9.14
C ARG A 419 6.59 30.93 7.82
N LYS A 420 6.53 29.74 7.18
CA LYS A 420 5.85 29.56 5.90
C LYS A 420 4.43 28.93 6.03
N THR A 421 4.04 28.47 7.22
CA THR A 421 2.75 27.82 7.43
C THR A 421 1.87 28.68 8.32
N GLN A 422 0.61 28.85 7.91
CA GLN A 422 -0.37 29.59 8.69
C GLN A 422 -0.67 28.86 10.01
N SER A 423 -0.61 29.56 11.12
CA SER A 423 -0.97 29.03 12.44
C SER A 423 -2.41 28.50 12.44
N GLY A 424 -2.65 27.41 13.16
CA GLY A 424 -3.97 26.80 13.26
C GLY A 424 -4.35 25.83 12.14
N THR A 425 -3.51 25.66 11.11
CA THR A 425 -3.77 24.75 10.01
C THR A 425 -3.22 23.34 10.28
N LEU A 426 -3.73 22.37 9.54
CA LEU A 426 -3.28 20.97 9.62
C LEU A 426 -1.78 20.84 9.35
N VAL A 427 -1.28 21.47 8.27
CA VAL A 427 0.14 21.40 7.91
C VAL A 427 1.04 21.99 9.00
N PHE A 428 0.57 23.02 9.71
CA PHE A 428 1.27 23.61 10.84
C PHE A 428 1.48 22.58 11.97
N TYR A 429 0.43 21.89 12.40
CA TYR A 429 0.50 20.89 13.46
C TYR A 429 1.20 19.59 13.03
N LEU A 430 1.01 19.14 11.79
CA LEU A 430 1.76 17.99 11.30
C LEU A 430 3.26 18.30 11.12
N THR A 431 3.62 19.56 10.87
CA THR A 431 5.02 19.99 10.91
C THR A 431 5.57 19.97 12.35
N LYS A 432 4.81 20.44 13.36
CA LYS A 432 5.17 20.30 14.77
C LYS A 432 5.36 18.84 15.17
N LEU A 433 4.43 17.98 14.78
CA LEU A 433 4.52 16.53 14.99
C LEU A 433 5.78 15.94 14.38
N ALA A 434 6.07 16.28 13.13
CA ALA A 434 7.29 15.82 12.44
C ALA A 434 8.57 16.34 13.10
N ARG A 435 8.58 17.58 13.60
CA ARG A 435 9.70 18.16 14.37
C ARG A 435 9.92 17.40 15.69
N LEU A 436 8.84 17.01 16.36
CA LEU A 436 8.92 16.13 17.53
C LEU A 436 9.58 14.80 17.17
N GLY A 437 9.40 14.32 15.94
CA GLY A 437 10.03 13.11 15.38
C GLY A 437 11.43 13.31 14.77
N GLY A 438 12.00 14.53 14.87
CA GLY A 438 13.37 14.83 14.42
C GLY A 438 13.46 15.53 13.04
N TYR A 439 12.36 16.05 12.51
CA TYR A 439 12.38 16.89 11.31
C TYR A 439 12.91 18.28 11.64
N LEU A 440 13.89 18.81 10.89
CA LEU A 440 14.53 20.08 11.20
C LEU A 440 13.72 21.30 10.71
N ALA A 441 12.86 21.13 9.72
CA ALA A 441 12.04 22.18 9.12
C ALA A 441 12.84 23.39 8.60
N ARG A 442 14.02 23.16 8.00
CA ARG A 442 14.80 24.19 7.32
C ARG A 442 14.10 24.65 6.04
N ALA A 443 14.41 25.85 5.55
CA ALA A 443 13.78 26.40 4.35
C ALA A 443 14.00 25.55 3.10
N SER A 444 15.12 24.81 3.04
CA SER A 444 15.50 23.90 1.94
C SER A 444 15.02 22.47 2.15
N ASP A 445 14.49 22.12 3.34
CA ASP A 445 14.04 20.75 3.59
C ASP A 445 12.78 20.42 2.77
N PRO A 446 12.71 19.23 2.16
CA PRO A 446 11.46 18.78 1.54
C PRO A 446 10.38 18.57 2.61
N PRO A 447 9.08 18.48 2.23
CA PRO A 447 8.02 18.19 3.18
C PRO A 447 8.30 16.93 4.01
N PRO A 448 7.87 16.88 5.31
CA PRO A 448 8.18 15.78 6.20
C PRO A 448 7.75 14.43 5.62
N GLY A 449 8.64 13.45 5.72
CA GLY A 449 8.39 12.08 5.30
C GLY A 449 7.79 11.21 6.41
N ASN A 450 7.32 10.00 6.04
CA ASN A 450 6.67 9.08 6.96
C ASN A 450 7.50 8.77 8.22
N THR A 451 8.84 8.67 8.11
CA THR A 451 9.73 8.33 9.23
C THR A 451 9.62 9.32 10.39
N VAL A 452 9.66 10.60 10.09
CA VAL A 452 9.56 11.63 11.13
C VAL A 452 8.14 11.78 11.66
N VAL A 453 7.12 11.49 10.83
CA VAL A 453 5.72 11.49 11.26
C VAL A 453 5.47 10.37 12.27
N TRP A 454 5.83 9.11 11.98
CA TRP A 454 5.58 8.02 12.94
C TRP A 454 6.39 8.18 14.23
N ARG A 455 7.66 8.63 14.16
CA ARG A 455 8.47 8.92 15.35
C ARG A 455 7.85 10.01 16.21
N GLY A 456 7.31 11.05 15.54
CA GLY A 456 6.59 12.12 16.21
C GLY A 456 5.33 11.62 16.91
N LEU A 457 4.55 10.77 16.26
CA LEU A 457 3.36 10.14 16.84
C LEU A 457 3.71 9.34 18.09
N THR A 458 4.65 8.40 17.99
CA THR A 458 5.07 7.57 19.14
C THR A 458 5.52 8.44 20.31
N ARG A 459 6.34 9.46 20.05
CA ARG A 459 6.83 10.36 21.11
C ARG A 459 5.72 11.21 21.70
N LEU A 460 4.77 11.70 20.89
CA LEU A 460 3.62 12.45 21.37
C LEU A 460 2.73 11.60 22.27
N THR A 461 2.51 10.33 21.92
CA THR A 461 1.75 9.38 22.73
C THR A 461 2.39 9.13 24.09
N ASP A 462 3.71 8.90 24.14
CA ASP A 462 4.44 8.70 25.40
C ASP A 462 4.30 9.92 26.32
N ILE A 463 4.37 11.13 25.75
CA ILE A 463 4.22 12.38 26.53
C ILE A 463 2.77 12.56 26.97
N ALA A 464 1.78 12.23 26.13
CA ALA A 464 0.37 12.32 26.46
C ALA A 464 0.01 11.40 27.65
N LEU A 465 0.55 10.17 27.66
CA LEU A 465 0.40 9.25 28.79
C LEU A 465 0.99 9.80 30.07
N GLY A 466 2.19 10.40 30.01
CA GLY A 466 2.83 11.05 31.15
C GLY A 466 2.00 12.22 31.69
N ALA A 467 1.44 13.05 30.83
CA ALA A 467 0.59 14.17 31.20
C ALA A 467 -0.71 13.72 31.88
N GLU A 468 -1.33 12.63 31.40
CA GLU A 468 -2.54 12.04 32.01
C GLU A 468 -2.28 11.48 33.40
N LEU A 469 -1.15 10.79 33.60
CA LEU A 469 -0.75 10.27 34.92
C LEU A 469 -0.53 11.41 35.94
N THR A 470 0.08 12.50 35.51
CA THR A 470 0.31 13.66 36.36
C THR A 470 -1.00 14.33 36.74
N ALA A 471 -1.92 14.54 35.79
CA ALA A 471 -3.23 15.12 36.05
C ALA A 471 -4.07 14.26 37.00
N ALA A 472 -4.04 12.94 36.90
CA ALA A 472 -4.75 12.01 37.78
C ALA A 472 -4.22 12.04 39.21
N ASN A 473 -2.94 12.27 39.43
CA ASN A 473 -2.32 12.34 40.77
C ASN A 473 -2.53 13.68 41.46
N TYR A 474 -2.85 14.77 40.73
CA TYR A 474 -3.17 16.09 41.34
C TYR A 474 -4.64 16.26 41.73
N VAL A 475 -5.54 15.38 41.30
CA VAL A 475 -6.98 15.43 41.67
C VAL A 475 -7.30 14.59 42.93
N GLY A 476 -6.31 13.92 43.52
CA GLY A 476 -6.42 13.00 44.65
C GLY A 476 -5.81 13.48 45.99
N ASN A 477 -5.53 14.78 46.14
CA ASN A 477 -5.15 15.36 47.46
C ASN A 477 -6.14 16.43 47.88
#